data_ed380537a885afaba775592b1d848797
#
_entry.id   ed380537a885afaba775592b1d848797
#
_cell.length_a   1.000
_cell.length_b   1.000
_cell.length_c   1.000
_cell.angle_alpha   90.00
_cell.angle_beta   90.00
_cell.angle_gamma   90.00
#
_symmetry.space_group_name_H-M   'P 1'
#
loop_
_entity.id
_entity.type
_entity.pdbx_description
1 polymer ?
#
loop_
_entity_poly.entity_id
_entity_poly.type
_entity_poly.pdbx_seq_one_letter_code
_entity_poly.pdbx_strand_id
1 'polypeptide(L)'
;DSSLPLSKIQEINIINKIAYNDIFLYRNGQKIANPSFIQNTSKLAYSIIPLDNLLFKANISLDYQRFFRTLVNQEFSYPKNYDLFLNYNVELKYETINKKYFPTKGLDCHIGYTIYTNCHSSANYSAFDTQIKKIFPISYSTYCIPSIYGRLLFNTNTPLIYSNMIGGEGYSLDFEQQIPFSGLIHTENINNAFGGLQIKIQHTFQKKQHLTLAGNYAISENHLSNFFHGKPIYGISVGYGYESPLGPIEGFLSYSNKTKDLGFYLNIGFGF
;
A
#
# COMPACT_ATOMS: atom_id res chain seq x y z
N ASP A 1 -41.69 11.46 -13.97
CA ASP A 1 -41.37 10.32 -13.07
C ASP A 1 -39.99 9.85 -13.37
N SER A 2 -39.00 10.44 -12.72
CA SER A 2 -37.61 9.96 -12.76
C SER A 2 -37.40 9.05 -11.56
N SER A 3 -37.81 7.80 -11.67
CA SER A 3 -37.38 6.76 -10.74
C SER A 3 -35.94 6.42 -11.07
N LEU A 4 -34.99 6.97 -10.31
CA LEU A 4 -33.64 6.45 -10.24
C LEU A 4 -33.73 5.04 -9.67
N PRO A 5 -33.24 3.99 -10.39
CA PRO A 5 -33.11 2.66 -9.81
C PRO A 5 -31.91 2.71 -8.87
N LEU A 6 -32.12 3.14 -7.66
CA LEU A 6 -31.14 3.00 -6.58
C LEU A 6 -31.21 1.58 -6.04
N SER A 7 -30.66 0.62 -6.75
CA SER A 7 -30.23 -0.61 -6.12
C SER A 7 -28.96 -0.29 -5.30
N LYS A 8 -29.14 0.28 -4.14
CA LYS A 8 -28.06 0.46 -3.14
C LYS A 8 -27.63 -0.94 -2.70
N ILE A 9 -26.53 -1.42 -3.24
CA ILE A 9 -25.92 -2.64 -2.74
C ILE A 9 -25.33 -2.29 -1.39
N GLN A 10 -25.85 -2.92 -0.34
CA GLN A 10 -25.34 -2.81 1.02
C GLN A 10 -24.83 -4.16 1.44
N GLU A 11 -23.70 -4.19 2.10
CA GLU A 11 -23.07 -5.43 2.53
C GLU A 11 -22.46 -5.27 3.93
N ILE A 12 -22.66 -6.28 4.75
CA ILE A 12 -21.99 -6.41 6.06
C ILE A 12 -21.07 -7.61 5.97
N ASN A 13 -19.79 -7.36 6.23
CA ASN A 13 -18.76 -8.38 6.21
C ASN A 13 -18.17 -8.57 7.60
N ILE A 14 -18.06 -9.82 8.02
CA ILE A 14 -17.33 -10.24 9.22
C ILE A 14 -16.11 -11.02 8.75
N ILE A 15 -14.93 -10.53 9.08
CA ILE A 15 -13.66 -11.11 8.64
C ILE A 15 -12.83 -11.40 9.88
N ASN A 16 -12.28 -12.61 9.94
CA ASN A 16 -11.22 -12.95 10.89
C ASN A 16 -10.01 -13.44 10.10
N LYS A 17 -8.85 -12.84 10.36
CA LYS A 17 -7.59 -13.15 9.69
C LYS A 17 -6.51 -13.37 10.73
N ILE A 18 -5.83 -14.50 10.66
CA ILE A 18 -4.63 -14.80 11.43
C ILE A 18 -3.46 -14.88 10.46
N ALA A 19 -2.42 -14.11 10.72
CA ALA A 19 -1.19 -14.10 9.93
C ALA A 19 0.03 -14.24 10.84
N TYR A 20 0.99 -15.05 10.40
CA TYR A 20 2.34 -15.04 10.91
C TYR A 20 3.20 -14.22 9.97
N ASN A 21 3.89 -13.23 10.50
CA ASN A 21 4.73 -12.31 9.75
C ASN A 21 6.17 -12.43 10.22
N ASP A 22 7.09 -12.55 9.27
CA ASP A 22 8.54 -12.49 9.49
C ASP A 22 9.12 -11.53 8.45
N ILE A 23 9.41 -10.30 8.86
CA ILE A 23 9.60 -9.18 7.97
C ILE A 23 10.99 -8.58 8.18
N PHE A 24 11.65 -8.22 7.08
CA PHE A 24 12.87 -7.43 7.10
C PHE A 24 12.55 -5.96 6.87
N LEU A 25 12.79 -5.15 7.89
CA LEU A 25 12.60 -3.70 7.80
C LEU A 25 13.91 -2.99 7.54
N TYR A 26 13.86 -2.05 6.63
CA TYR A 26 15.00 -1.24 6.24
C TYR A 26 14.72 0.25 6.51
N ARG A 27 15.78 1.02 6.70
CA ARG A 27 15.77 2.48 6.72
C ARG A 27 17.04 2.98 6.05
N ASN A 28 16.90 3.81 5.02
CA ASN A 28 17.99 4.28 4.17
C ASN A 28 18.85 3.15 3.57
N GLY A 29 18.20 2.05 3.15
CA GLY A 29 18.87 0.88 2.58
C GLY A 29 19.58 -0.02 3.60
N GLN A 30 19.55 0.31 4.89
CA GLN A 30 20.14 -0.51 5.94
C GLN A 30 19.06 -1.30 6.69
N LYS A 31 19.31 -2.58 6.93
CA LYS A 31 18.42 -3.41 7.74
C LYS A 31 18.42 -2.92 9.17
N ILE A 32 17.25 -2.49 9.66
CA ILE A 32 17.08 -1.95 11.01
C ILE A 32 16.41 -2.92 11.96
N ALA A 33 15.56 -3.82 11.45
CA ALA A 33 14.85 -4.78 12.28
C ALA A 33 14.44 -6.03 11.49
N ASN A 34 14.20 -7.12 12.23
CA ASN A 34 13.59 -8.35 11.72
C ASN A 34 12.53 -8.83 12.71
N PRO A 35 11.36 -8.17 12.78
CA PRO A 35 10.28 -8.61 13.66
C PRO A 35 9.61 -9.87 13.13
N SER A 36 9.41 -10.85 14.02
CA SER A 36 8.53 -12.00 13.80
C SER A 36 7.36 -11.90 14.76
N PHE A 37 6.14 -11.87 14.23
CA PHE A 37 4.94 -11.69 15.05
C PHE A 37 3.72 -12.39 14.46
N ILE A 38 2.78 -12.75 15.33
CA ILE A 38 1.43 -13.14 14.94
C ILE A 38 0.52 -11.93 15.06
N GLN A 39 -0.28 -11.74 14.04
CA GLN A 39 -1.38 -10.78 14.02
C GLN A 39 -2.70 -11.52 13.84
N ASN A 40 -3.67 -11.24 14.72
CA ASN A 40 -5.05 -11.69 14.55
C ASN A 40 -5.95 -10.46 14.48
N THR A 41 -6.58 -10.29 13.32
CA THR A 41 -7.49 -9.17 13.02
C THR A 41 -8.92 -9.71 12.91
N SER A 42 -9.79 -9.24 13.79
CA SER A 42 -11.24 -9.45 13.70
C SER A 42 -11.90 -8.16 13.27
N LYS A 43 -12.54 -8.13 12.10
CA LYS A 43 -13.06 -6.93 11.44
C LYS A 43 -14.56 -7.09 11.15
N LEU A 44 -15.34 -6.09 11.55
CA LEU A 44 -16.71 -5.87 11.11
C LEU A 44 -16.73 -4.69 10.15
N ALA A 45 -17.17 -4.89 8.93
CA ALA A 45 -17.21 -3.87 7.90
C ALA A 45 -18.63 -3.70 7.33
N TYR A 46 -19.05 -2.46 7.17
CA TYR A 46 -20.24 -2.07 6.44
C TYR A 46 -19.81 -1.35 5.16
N SER A 47 -20.35 -1.79 4.04
CA SER A 47 -20.07 -1.22 2.72
C SER A 47 -21.37 -0.84 2.02
N ILE A 48 -21.36 0.29 1.34
CA ILE A 48 -22.48 0.75 0.50
C ILE A 48 -21.94 1.27 -0.82
N ILE A 49 -22.62 0.92 -1.91
CA ILE A 49 -22.36 1.43 -3.27
C ILE A 49 -23.50 2.36 -3.62
N PRO A 50 -23.41 3.68 -3.29
CA PRO A 50 -24.49 4.63 -3.52
C PRO A 50 -24.64 5.01 -4.98
N LEU A 51 -23.56 4.93 -5.76
CA LEU A 51 -23.47 5.21 -7.19
C LEU A 51 -22.58 4.15 -7.84
N ASP A 52 -22.74 3.95 -9.13
CA ASP A 52 -21.87 3.06 -9.88
C ASP A 52 -20.39 3.40 -9.67
N ASN A 53 -19.60 2.40 -9.35
CA ASN A 53 -18.16 2.50 -9.09
C ASN A 53 -17.74 3.32 -7.85
N LEU A 54 -18.67 3.82 -7.05
CA LEU A 54 -18.38 4.54 -5.81
C LEU A 54 -18.69 3.65 -4.61
N LEU A 55 -17.68 3.28 -3.86
CA LEU A 55 -17.77 2.49 -2.64
C LEU A 55 -17.50 3.40 -1.43
N PHE A 56 -18.43 3.43 -0.50
CA PHE A 56 -18.20 3.91 0.85
C PHE A 56 -18.12 2.71 1.79
N LYS A 57 -17.08 2.67 2.64
CA LYS A 57 -16.87 1.60 3.60
C LYS A 57 -16.50 2.16 4.96
N ALA A 58 -17.15 1.67 5.98
CA ALA A 58 -16.79 1.91 7.38
C ALA A 58 -16.52 0.58 8.06
N ASN A 59 -15.46 0.49 8.84
CA ASN A 59 -15.16 -0.73 9.59
C ASN A 59 -14.61 -0.45 10.98
N ILE A 60 -14.83 -1.44 11.85
CA ILE A 60 -14.24 -1.53 13.16
C ILE A 60 -13.46 -2.84 13.18
N SER A 61 -12.23 -2.81 13.63
CA SER A 61 -11.41 -4.01 13.80
C SER A 61 -10.73 -4.07 15.15
N LEU A 62 -10.58 -5.29 15.65
CA LEU A 62 -9.79 -5.61 16.82
C LEU A 62 -8.54 -6.35 16.35
N ASP A 63 -7.38 -5.73 16.57
CA ASP A 63 -6.09 -6.27 16.16
C ASP A 63 -5.29 -6.70 17.39
N TYR A 64 -5.11 -8.01 17.54
CA TYR A 64 -4.19 -8.61 18.50
C TYR A 64 -2.84 -8.85 17.82
N GLN A 65 -1.76 -8.42 18.47
CA GLN A 65 -0.39 -8.54 17.96
C GLN A 65 0.52 -9.10 19.02
N ARG A 66 1.27 -10.16 18.71
CA ARG A 66 2.26 -10.74 19.60
C ARG A 66 3.58 -10.94 18.89
N PHE A 67 4.60 -10.25 19.39
CA PHE A 67 5.97 -10.36 18.88
C PHE A 67 6.71 -11.49 19.61
N PHE A 68 7.38 -12.36 18.84
CA PHE A 68 8.12 -13.49 19.38
C PHE A 68 9.62 -13.28 19.34
N ARG A 69 10.10 -12.68 18.27
CA ARG A 69 11.52 -12.48 18.01
C ARG A 69 11.73 -11.13 17.35
N THR A 70 12.69 -10.42 17.86
CA THR A 70 13.12 -9.16 17.27
C THR A 70 14.62 -9.09 17.33
N LEU A 71 15.27 -9.24 16.18
CA LEU A 71 16.67 -8.81 16.02
C LEU A 71 16.59 -7.32 15.75
N VAL A 72 16.91 -6.49 16.72
CA VAL A 72 16.71 -5.03 16.65
C VAL A 72 18.01 -4.31 16.86
N ASN A 73 18.29 -3.31 16.03
CA ASN A 73 19.01 -2.12 16.46
C ASN A 73 18.05 -1.30 17.35
N GLN A 74 18.54 -0.70 18.40
CA GLN A 74 17.83 -0.13 19.57
C GLN A 74 16.74 0.92 19.27
N GLU A 75 16.39 1.20 18.02
CA GLU A 75 15.47 2.28 17.62
C GLU A 75 13.97 1.97 17.76
N PHE A 76 13.58 0.70 17.91
CA PHE A 76 12.18 0.32 17.99
C PHE A 76 11.83 -0.29 19.34
N SER A 77 10.81 0.27 20.00
CA SER A 77 10.22 -0.33 21.18
C SER A 77 9.14 -1.32 20.73
N TYR A 78 9.28 -2.57 21.11
CA TYR A 78 8.26 -3.60 20.92
C TYR A 78 7.59 -3.93 22.24
N PRO A 79 6.29 -4.23 22.25
CA PRO A 79 5.62 -4.71 23.43
C PRO A 79 6.27 -6.02 23.89
N LYS A 80 6.56 -6.13 25.19
CA LYS A 80 7.22 -7.33 25.75
C LYS A 80 6.38 -8.59 25.64
N ASN A 81 5.05 -8.45 25.57
CA ASN A 81 4.11 -9.57 25.51
C ASN A 81 3.23 -9.49 24.27
N TYR A 82 2.21 -8.66 24.30
CA TYR A 82 1.26 -8.45 23.21
C TYR A 82 0.68 -7.04 23.28
N ASP A 83 0.17 -6.59 22.15
CA ASP A 83 -0.64 -5.38 22.03
C ASP A 83 -2.02 -5.72 21.48
N LEU A 84 -3.00 -4.93 21.91
CA LEU A 84 -4.37 -5.00 21.43
C LEU A 84 -4.81 -3.61 21.00
N PHE A 85 -5.26 -3.50 19.75
CA PHE A 85 -5.73 -2.25 19.15
C PHE A 85 -7.18 -2.39 18.72
N LEU A 86 -7.96 -1.38 19.04
CA LEU A 86 -9.28 -1.17 18.46
C LEU A 86 -9.18 -0.08 17.40
N ASN A 87 -9.47 -0.45 16.14
CA ASN A 87 -9.30 0.43 15.01
C ASN A 87 -10.64 0.79 14.40
N TYR A 88 -10.77 2.05 13.98
CA TYR A 88 -11.92 2.59 13.27
C TYR A 88 -11.43 3.14 11.95
N ASN A 89 -11.99 2.67 10.85
CA ASN A 89 -11.61 3.10 9.51
C ASN A 89 -12.85 3.53 8.72
N VAL A 90 -12.68 4.61 7.96
CA VAL A 90 -13.64 5.08 6.97
C VAL A 90 -12.90 5.25 5.65
N GLU A 91 -13.47 4.72 4.59
CA GLU A 91 -12.87 4.68 3.25
C GLU A 91 -13.90 5.10 2.20
N LEU A 92 -13.47 5.93 1.28
CA LEU A 92 -14.19 6.27 0.06
C LEU A 92 -13.34 5.85 -1.13
N LYS A 93 -13.89 4.99 -2.00
CA LYS A 93 -13.20 4.51 -3.19
C LYS A 93 -14.08 4.68 -4.43
N TYR A 94 -13.49 5.26 -5.47
CA TYR A 94 -14.09 5.31 -6.80
C TYR A 94 -13.20 4.56 -7.78
N GLU A 95 -13.72 3.47 -8.38
CA GLU A 95 -12.92 2.59 -9.23
C GLU A 95 -13.64 2.25 -10.54
N THR A 96 -12.99 2.56 -11.66
CA THR A 96 -13.42 2.21 -13.00
C THR A 96 -12.37 1.42 -13.78
N ILE A 97 -11.32 0.94 -13.09
CA ILE A 97 -10.24 0.17 -13.72
C ILE A 97 -10.80 -1.14 -14.28
N ASN A 98 -10.51 -1.41 -15.55
CA ASN A 98 -11.09 -2.54 -16.27
C ASN A 98 -10.43 -3.90 -15.95
N LYS A 99 -9.18 -3.91 -15.47
CA LYS A 99 -8.42 -5.12 -15.13
C LYS A 99 -7.52 -4.86 -13.94
N LYS A 100 -7.43 -5.80 -13.00
CA LYS A 100 -6.49 -5.73 -11.86
C LYS A 100 -5.03 -5.71 -12.32
N TYR A 101 -4.70 -6.58 -13.27
CA TYR A 101 -3.37 -6.69 -13.87
C TYR A 101 -3.39 -6.13 -15.28
N PHE A 102 -2.32 -5.44 -15.66
CA PHE A 102 -2.16 -4.81 -16.98
C PHE A 102 -3.38 -4.00 -17.44
N PRO A 103 -3.84 -3.04 -16.62
CA PRO A 103 -5.03 -2.26 -16.95
C PRO A 103 -4.80 -1.41 -18.20
N THR A 104 -5.87 -1.23 -18.99
CA THR A 104 -5.82 -0.45 -20.24
C THR A 104 -6.67 0.81 -20.22
N LYS A 105 -7.56 0.95 -19.23
CA LYS A 105 -8.39 2.14 -19.02
C LYS A 105 -8.93 2.20 -17.59
N GLY A 106 -9.31 3.39 -17.19
CA GLY A 106 -10.02 3.62 -15.94
C GLY A 106 -9.32 4.60 -15.01
N LEU A 107 -9.96 4.81 -13.89
CA LEU A 107 -9.55 5.68 -12.79
C LEU A 107 -9.75 4.90 -11.48
N ASP A 108 -8.81 5.03 -10.56
CA ASP A 108 -8.90 4.57 -9.18
C ASP A 108 -8.57 5.74 -8.27
N CYS A 109 -9.53 6.14 -7.44
CA CYS A 109 -9.37 7.16 -6.42
C CYS A 109 -9.74 6.55 -5.07
N HIS A 110 -8.85 6.71 -4.11
CA HIS A 110 -9.03 6.22 -2.76
C HIS A 110 -8.71 7.32 -1.76
N ILE A 111 -9.55 7.44 -0.74
CA ILE A 111 -9.34 8.31 0.44
C ILE A 111 -9.73 7.51 1.66
N GLY A 112 -8.83 7.43 2.63
CA GLY A 112 -9.02 6.70 3.87
C GLY A 112 -8.66 7.54 5.10
N TYR A 113 -9.36 7.28 6.21
CA TYR A 113 -8.98 7.78 7.52
C TYR A 113 -9.15 6.68 8.55
N THR A 114 -8.10 6.45 9.32
CA THR A 114 -8.08 5.38 10.33
C THR A 114 -7.63 5.94 11.67
N ILE A 115 -8.34 5.53 12.73
CA ILE A 115 -7.94 5.77 14.13
C ILE A 115 -7.56 4.42 14.72
N TYR A 116 -6.40 4.35 15.33
CA TYR A 116 -5.87 3.20 16.05
C TYR A 116 -5.82 3.52 17.54
N THR A 117 -6.57 2.80 18.35
CA THR A 117 -6.60 2.96 19.80
C THR A 117 -5.94 1.77 20.47
N ASN A 118 -4.84 2.00 21.18
CA ASN A 118 -4.20 0.97 21.98
C ASN A 118 -5.02 0.71 23.23
N CYS A 119 -5.56 -0.50 23.41
CA CYS A 119 -6.43 -0.85 24.52
C CYS A 119 -5.71 -0.93 25.88
N HIS A 120 -4.36 -1.06 25.91
CA HIS A 120 -3.59 -1.12 27.14
C HIS A 120 -3.17 0.25 27.65
N SER A 121 -2.70 1.12 26.74
CA SER A 121 -2.16 2.44 27.09
C SER A 121 -3.17 3.57 26.86
N SER A 122 -4.33 3.28 26.27
CA SER A 122 -5.31 4.28 25.80
C SER A 122 -4.72 5.33 24.85
N ALA A 123 -3.57 5.03 24.26
CA ALA A 123 -2.96 5.91 23.26
C ALA A 123 -3.69 5.82 21.92
N ASN A 124 -3.95 6.98 21.34
CA ASN A 124 -4.62 7.09 20.05
C ASN A 124 -3.62 7.54 18.99
N TYR A 125 -3.67 6.88 17.84
CA TYR A 125 -2.92 7.22 16.65
C TYR A 125 -3.90 7.38 15.50
N SER A 126 -3.61 8.22 14.53
CA SER A 126 -4.48 8.32 13.36
C SER A 126 -3.66 8.50 12.09
N ALA A 127 -4.24 8.01 11.00
CA ALA A 127 -3.67 8.08 9.67
C ALA A 127 -4.71 8.57 8.67
N PHE A 128 -4.30 9.45 7.79
CA PHE A 128 -5.02 9.82 6.58
C PHE A 128 -4.23 9.30 5.38
N ASP A 129 -4.88 8.64 4.45
CA ASP A 129 -4.28 8.14 3.23
C ASP A 129 -5.11 8.48 2.00
N THR A 130 -4.43 8.65 0.88
CA THR A 130 -5.05 8.93 -0.40
C THR A 130 -4.23 8.37 -1.55
N GLN A 131 -4.94 7.93 -2.59
CA GLN A 131 -4.35 7.50 -3.84
C GLN A 131 -5.24 7.93 -5.00
N ILE A 132 -4.61 8.40 -6.08
CA ILE A 132 -5.26 8.66 -7.35
C ILE A 132 -4.40 8.01 -8.43
N LYS A 133 -4.99 7.14 -9.24
CA LYS A 133 -4.34 6.46 -10.34
C LYS A 133 -5.22 6.49 -11.58
N LYS A 134 -4.70 6.93 -12.71
CA LYS A 134 -5.43 6.99 -13.96
C LYS A 134 -4.66 6.32 -15.08
N ILE A 135 -5.39 5.63 -15.95
CA ILE A 135 -4.82 4.98 -17.13
C ILE A 135 -5.19 5.79 -18.37
N PHE A 136 -4.17 6.30 -19.06
CA PHE A 136 -4.31 7.03 -20.31
C PHE A 136 -3.78 6.18 -21.47
N PRO A 137 -4.59 5.85 -22.49
CA PRO A 137 -4.09 5.24 -23.71
C PRO A 137 -3.27 6.29 -24.50
N ILE A 138 -2.00 5.98 -24.76
CA ILE A 138 -1.14 6.76 -25.67
C ILE A 138 -1.31 6.25 -27.11
N SER A 139 -1.40 4.92 -27.25
CA SER A 139 -1.66 4.25 -28.52
C SER A 139 -2.49 2.97 -28.29
N TYR A 140 -2.77 2.21 -29.35
CA TYR A 140 -3.54 0.95 -29.25
C TYR A 140 -2.93 -0.07 -28.28
N SER A 141 -1.64 -0.02 -28.02
CA SER A 141 -0.92 -0.97 -27.18
C SER A 141 -0.07 -0.32 -26.10
N THR A 142 -0.07 1.01 -25.97
CA THR A 142 0.77 1.73 -25.00
C THR A 142 -0.10 2.60 -24.11
N TYR A 143 0.13 2.49 -22.82
CA TYR A 143 -0.63 3.16 -21.77
C TYR A 143 0.31 3.92 -20.83
N CYS A 144 -0.07 5.14 -20.47
CA CYS A 144 0.57 5.91 -19.40
C CYS A 144 -0.32 5.84 -18.16
N ILE A 145 0.28 5.50 -17.04
CA ILE A 145 -0.41 5.27 -15.76
C ILE A 145 0.23 6.16 -14.70
N PRO A 146 -0.09 7.46 -14.66
CA PRO A 146 0.28 8.30 -13.53
C PRO A 146 -0.50 7.90 -12.28
N SER A 147 0.19 7.93 -11.13
CA SER A 147 -0.38 7.70 -9.82
C SER A 147 0.19 8.70 -8.83
N ILE A 148 -0.67 9.26 -7.99
CA ILE A 148 -0.31 10.12 -6.86
C ILE A 148 -0.80 9.43 -5.61
N TYR A 149 0.02 9.41 -4.57
CA TYR A 149 -0.34 8.81 -3.30
C TYR A 149 0.28 9.60 -2.14
N GLY A 150 -0.40 9.56 -1.03
CA GLY A 150 0.06 10.20 0.19
C GLY A 150 -0.48 9.54 1.43
N ARG A 151 0.29 9.60 2.51
CA ARG A 151 -0.15 9.16 3.82
C ARG A 151 0.43 10.04 4.91
N LEU A 152 -0.42 10.46 5.84
CA LEU A 152 -0.08 11.30 6.97
C LEU A 152 -0.41 10.57 8.27
N LEU A 153 0.56 10.52 9.17
CA LEU A 153 0.38 10.07 10.55
C LEU A 153 0.37 11.30 11.45
N PHE A 154 -0.66 11.43 12.27
CA PHE A 154 -0.83 12.62 13.10
C PHE A 154 -0.10 12.54 14.45
N ASN A 155 0.45 11.37 14.81
CA ASN A 155 1.18 11.16 16.04
C ASN A 155 2.63 10.70 15.78
N THR A 156 3.56 11.16 16.60
CA THR A 156 5.01 10.93 16.43
C THR A 156 5.47 9.53 16.84
N ASN A 157 4.73 8.84 17.73
CA ASN A 157 5.11 7.54 18.28
C ASN A 157 4.20 6.42 17.79
N THR A 158 3.81 6.46 16.53
CA THR A 158 2.96 5.41 15.94
C THR A 158 3.66 4.05 16.00
N PRO A 159 2.98 3.00 16.46
CA PRO A 159 3.53 1.64 16.47
C PRO A 159 4.01 1.22 15.08
N LEU A 160 5.07 0.40 15.05
CA LEU A 160 5.72 -0.01 13.81
C LEU A 160 4.73 -0.53 12.76
N ILE A 161 3.81 -1.39 13.19
CA ILE A 161 2.80 -2.01 12.31
C ILE A 161 1.91 -0.99 11.59
N TYR A 162 1.67 0.19 12.18
CA TYR A 162 0.84 1.24 11.61
C TYR A 162 1.66 2.40 11.02
N SER A 163 2.99 2.33 11.11
CA SER A 163 3.88 3.35 10.54
C SER A 163 3.87 3.37 9.02
N ASN A 164 4.37 4.45 8.44
CA ASN A 164 4.48 4.56 6.99
C ASN A 164 5.58 3.65 6.46
N MET A 165 5.25 2.89 5.43
CA MET A 165 6.17 1.99 4.77
C MET A 165 6.03 2.06 3.26
N ILE A 166 7.16 2.00 2.57
CA ILE A 166 7.25 1.96 1.10
C ILE A 166 8.14 0.80 0.66
N GLY A 167 7.94 0.35 -0.56
CA GLY A 167 8.77 -0.68 -1.20
C GLY A 167 7.95 -1.83 -1.74
N GLY A 168 8.63 -2.74 -2.44
CA GLY A 168 7.98 -3.79 -3.21
C GLY A 168 7.44 -3.30 -4.56
N GLU A 169 7.27 -4.21 -5.50
CA GLU A 169 6.81 -3.90 -6.88
C GLU A 169 5.29 -4.17 -7.08
N GLY A 170 4.52 -4.27 -6.01
CA GLY A 170 3.08 -4.06 -6.11
C GLY A 170 2.12 -5.17 -5.72
N TYR A 171 2.50 -6.46 -5.65
CA TYR A 171 1.50 -7.51 -5.40
C TYR A 171 1.71 -8.28 -4.08
N SER A 172 2.92 -8.26 -3.55
CA SER A 172 3.24 -8.85 -2.25
C SER A 172 3.70 -7.76 -1.31
N LEU A 173 2.78 -7.28 -0.49
CA LEU A 173 3.04 -6.26 0.51
C LEU A 173 3.05 -6.93 1.89
N ASP A 174 4.02 -6.54 2.71
CA ASP A 174 4.15 -7.04 4.09
C ASP A 174 3.08 -6.43 5.01
N PHE A 175 2.62 -5.22 4.67
CA PHE A 175 1.64 -4.47 5.45
C PHE A 175 0.53 -3.90 4.58
N GLU A 176 -0.70 -3.82 5.09
CA GLU A 176 -1.85 -3.27 4.37
C GLU A 176 -1.63 -1.81 3.92
N GLN A 177 -0.92 -1.02 4.72
CA GLN A 177 -0.64 0.39 4.43
C GLN A 177 0.65 0.63 3.64
N GLN A 178 1.38 -0.42 3.28
CA GLN A 178 2.61 -0.30 2.50
C GLN A 178 2.31 0.21 1.10
N ILE A 179 3.07 1.21 0.67
CA ILE A 179 2.93 1.80 -0.65
C ILE A 179 4.00 1.21 -1.57
N PRO A 180 3.62 0.57 -2.69
CA PRO A 180 4.56 0.06 -3.68
C PRO A 180 5.47 1.17 -4.22
N PHE A 181 6.76 0.90 -4.30
CA PHE A 181 7.72 1.89 -4.76
C PHE A 181 8.80 1.22 -5.61
N SER A 182 8.77 1.47 -6.92
CA SER A 182 9.74 0.92 -7.86
C SER A 182 11.16 1.29 -7.47
N GLY A 183 12.05 0.32 -7.42
CA GLY A 183 13.44 0.49 -7.00
C GLY A 183 13.70 0.19 -5.53
N LEU A 184 12.70 0.02 -4.71
CA LEU A 184 12.84 -0.48 -3.34
C LEU A 184 12.27 -1.89 -3.27
N ILE A 185 13.13 -2.90 -3.27
CA ILE A 185 12.71 -4.31 -3.20
C ILE A 185 12.21 -4.67 -1.80
N HIS A 186 12.84 -4.08 -0.79
CA HIS A 186 12.55 -4.33 0.61
C HIS A 186 11.63 -3.28 1.19
N THR A 187 10.95 -3.65 2.27
CA THR A 187 10.08 -2.74 3.02
C THR A 187 10.90 -1.71 3.78
N GLU A 188 10.79 -0.46 3.38
CA GLU A 188 11.44 0.69 4.01
C GLU A 188 10.46 1.43 4.92
N ASN A 189 10.86 1.60 6.17
CA ASN A 189 10.17 2.50 7.09
C ASN A 189 10.53 3.96 6.78
N ILE A 190 9.54 4.80 6.72
CA ILE A 190 9.66 6.22 6.39
C ILE A 190 8.96 7.10 7.42
N ASN A 191 9.11 8.42 7.27
CA ASN A 191 8.60 9.41 8.22
C ASN A 191 7.06 9.53 8.18
N ASN A 192 6.52 10.33 9.10
CA ASN A 192 5.08 10.44 9.35
C ASN A 192 4.30 11.11 8.21
N ALA A 193 4.87 12.08 7.52
CA ALA A 193 4.28 12.70 6.34
C ALA A 193 4.96 12.13 5.09
N PHE A 194 4.20 11.53 4.20
CA PHE A 194 4.66 10.95 2.97
C PHE A 194 3.77 11.34 1.80
N GLY A 195 4.39 11.72 0.69
CA GLY A 195 3.70 11.97 -0.57
C GLY A 195 4.58 11.56 -1.74
N GLY A 196 3.98 10.95 -2.76
CA GLY A 196 4.70 10.43 -3.90
C GLY A 196 3.92 10.48 -5.20
N LEU A 197 4.70 10.45 -6.28
CA LEU A 197 4.24 10.38 -7.66
C LEU A 197 4.90 9.18 -8.33
N GLN A 198 4.11 8.39 -9.06
CA GLN A 198 4.60 7.35 -9.95
C GLN A 198 4.12 7.64 -11.37
N ILE A 199 4.98 7.44 -12.34
CA ILE A 199 4.61 7.37 -13.77
C ILE A 199 5.04 5.99 -14.27
N LYS A 200 4.06 5.21 -14.75
CA LYS A 200 4.28 3.90 -15.36
C LYS A 200 3.87 3.95 -16.83
N ILE A 201 4.77 3.53 -17.72
CA ILE A 201 4.48 3.30 -19.13
C ILE A 201 4.40 1.80 -19.34
N GLN A 202 3.27 1.34 -19.85
CA GLN A 202 3.01 -0.07 -20.16
C GLN A 202 2.82 -0.22 -21.66
N HIS A 203 3.60 -1.08 -22.27
CA HIS A 203 3.44 -1.47 -23.68
C HIS A 203 3.06 -2.93 -23.77
N THR A 204 1.93 -3.22 -24.45
CA THR A 204 1.43 -4.59 -24.67
C THR A 204 1.79 -5.05 -26.08
N PHE A 205 2.48 -6.17 -26.18
CA PHE A 205 2.78 -6.83 -27.46
C PHE A 205 2.30 -8.29 -27.42
N GLN A 206 1.97 -8.83 -28.58
CA GLN A 206 1.44 -10.20 -28.72
C GLN A 206 0.25 -10.53 -27.79
N LYS A 207 -0.61 -9.54 -27.46
CA LYS A 207 -1.84 -9.62 -26.66
C LYS A 207 -1.68 -10.02 -25.18
N LYS A 208 -0.59 -10.73 -24.81
CA LYS A 208 -0.38 -11.29 -23.46
C LYS A 208 0.96 -10.91 -22.84
N GLN A 209 1.78 -10.21 -23.59
CA GLN A 209 3.11 -9.82 -23.15
C GLN A 209 3.15 -8.32 -22.92
N HIS A 210 3.78 -7.89 -21.84
CA HIS A 210 3.79 -6.50 -21.41
C HIS A 210 5.22 -6.09 -21.05
N LEU A 211 5.64 -4.97 -21.57
CA LEU A 211 6.86 -4.29 -21.14
C LEU A 211 6.44 -3.08 -20.29
N THR A 212 7.05 -2.91 -19.15
CA THR A 212 6.72 -1.84 -18.21
C THR A 212 7.98 -1.04 -17.90
N LEU A 213 7.88 0.28 -17.96
CA LEU A 213 8.85 1.21 -17.42
C LEU A 213 8.17 2.05 -16.36
N ALA A 214 8.71 2.10 -15.15
CA ALA A 214 8.15 2.90 -14.08
C ALA A 214 9.21 3.80 -13.45
N GLY A 215 8.79 5.02 -13.09
CA GLY A 215 9.58 5.96 -12.32
C GLY A 215 8.77 6.47 -11.14
N ASN A 216 9.38 6.55 -9.97
CA ASN A 216 8.79 7.10 -8.75
C ASN A 216 9.59 8.28 -8.25
N TYR A 217 8.88 9.23 -7.68
CA TYR A 217 9.42 10.34 -6.92
C TYR A 217 8.60 10.54 -5.66
N ALA A 218 9.23 10.64 -4.50
CA ALA A 218 8.52 10.86 -3.25
C ALA A 218 9.33 11.72 -2.29
N ILE A 219 8.61 12.33 -1.35
CA ILE A 219 9.16 13.07 -0.22
C ILE A 219 8.57 12.48 1.06
N SER A 220 9.41 12.39 2.09
CA SER A 220 9.01 11.90 3.40
C SER A 220 9.65 12.73 4.51
N GLU A 221 8.82 13.30 5.39
CA GLU A 221 9.25 14.14 6.52
C GLU A 221 8.44 13.84 7.79
N ASN A 222 9.02 14.19 8.96
CA ASN A 222 8.33 13.98 10.22
C ASN A 222 7.21 15.00 10.46
N HIS A 223 7.38 16.22 9.94
CA HIS A 223 6.42 17.30 10.11
C HIS A 223 5.94 17.82 8.77
N LEU A 224 4.64 17.98 8.63
CA LEU A 224 4.02 18.47 7.40
C LEU A 224 4.50 19.89 7.02
N SER A 225 4.84 20.72 8.00
CA SER A 225 5.41 22.07 7.77
C SER A 225 6.73 22.06 7.00
N ASN A 226 7.51 20.99 7.13
CA ASN A 226 8.81 20.84 6.49
C ASN A 226 8.77 19.91 5.27
N PHE A 227 7.58 19.47 4.87
CA PHE A 227 7.40 18.44 3.84
C PHE A 227 8.17 18.72 2.55
N PHE A 228 8.09 19.95 2.03
CA PHE A 228 8.76 20.32 0.78
C PHE A 228 10.27 20.52 0.88
N HIS A 229 10.84 20.48 2.10
CA HIS A 229 12.28 20.53 2.34
C HIS A 229 12.90 19.15 2.53
N GLY A 230 12.06 18.10 2.50
CA GLY A 230 12.48 16.72 2.66
C GLY A 230 13.40 16.24 1.53
N LYS A 231 14.29 15.31 1.88
CA LYS A 231 15.16 14.69 0.88
C LYS A 231 14.33 13.81 -0.05
N PRO A 232 14.46 13.99 -1.38
CA PRO A 232 13.69 13.18 -2.33
C PRO A 232 14.15 11.73 -2.35
N ILE A 233 13.16 10.84 -2.47
CA ILE A 233 13.34 9.42 -2.75
C ILE A 233 12.90 9.22 -4.18
N TYR A 234 13.76 8.64 -5.01
CA TYR A 234 13.39 8.30 -6.39
C TYR A 234 13.87 6.91 -6.74
N GLY A 235 13.15 6.28 -7.63
CA GLY A 235 13.45 4.95 -8.13
C GLY A 235 12.89 4.75 -9.52
N ILE A 236 13.52 3.84 -10.24
CA ILE A 236 13.10 3.42 -11.57
C ILE A 236 13.05 1.90 -11.64
N SER A 237 12.14 1.37 -12.45
CA SER A 237 12.14 -0.05 -12.78
C SER A 237 11.80 -0.28 -14.24
N VAL A 238 12.33 -1.37 -14.78
CA VAL A 238 11.92 -1.94 -16.05
C VAL A 238 11.45 -3.37 -15.79
N GLY A 239 10.29 -3.71 -16.33
CA GLY A 239 9.65 -5.00 -16.08
C GLY A 239 9.13 -5.64 -17.35
N TYR A 240 9.11 -6.96 -17.34
CA TYR A 240 8.42 -7.79 -18.32
C TYR A 240 7.35 -8.60 -17.63
N GLY A 241 6.15 -8.61 -18.23
CA GLY A 241 4.99 -9.34 -17.74
C GLY A 241 4.37 -10.24 -18.79
N TYR A 242 3.82 -11.36 -18.34
CA TYR A 242 3.09 -12.31 -19.18
C TYR A 242 1.77 -12.71 -18.52
N GLU A 243 0.66 -12.60 -19.25
CA GLU A 243 -0.67 -13.08 -18.81
C GLU A 243 -0.77 -14.60 -19.02
N SER A 244 -0.41 -15.39 -18.00
CA SER A 244 -0.52 -16.85 -18.04
C SER A 244 -1.90 -17.32 -17.55
N PRO A 245 -2.32 -18.55 -17.88
CA PRO A 245 -3.55 -19.14 -17.32
C PRO A 245 -3.52 -19.30 -15.80
N LEU A 246 -2.34 -19.36 -15.20
CA LEU A 246 -2.12 -19.49 -13.75
C LEU A 246 -1.99 -18.14 -13.04
N GLY A 247 -2.20 -17.03 -13.78
CA GLY A 247 -2.03 -15.66 -13.29
C GLY A 247 -0.87 -14.94 -13.97
N PRO A 248 -0.64 -13.67 -13.64
CA PRO A 248 0.45 -12.89 -14.20
C PRO A 248 1.80 -13.44 -13.75
N ILE A 249 2.76 -13.44 -14.66
CA ILE A 249 4.18 -13.68 -14.37
C ILE A 249 4.89 -12.39 -14.69
N GLU A 250 5.55 -11.78 -13.71
CA GLU A 250 6.19 -10.48 -13.87
C GLU A 250 7.60 -10.49 -13.26
N GLY A 251 8.56 -10.00 -14.01
CA GLY A 251 9.92 -9.78 -13.55
C GLY A 251 10.30 -8.32 -13.70
N PHE A 252 10.95 -7.75 -12.67
CA PHE A 252 11.39 -6.35 -12.65
C PHE A 252 12.87 -6.26 -12.29
N LEU A 253 13.58 -5.40 -13.02
CA LEU A 253 14.88 -4.87 -12.62
C LEU A 253 14.67 -3.43 -12.16
N SER A 254 15.22 -3.08 -11.03
CA SER A 254 14.94 -1.79 -10.42
C SER A 254 16.14 -1.18 -9.72
N TYR A 255 16.12 0.15 -9.57
CA TYR A 255 17.14 0.93 -8.89
C TYR A 255 16.52 2.08 -8.10
N SER A 256 17.06 2.39 -6.94
CA SER A 256 16.66 3.53 -6.12
C SER A 256 17.89 4.29 -5.60
N ASN A 257 17.75 5.62 -5.45
CA ASN A 257 18.76 6.45 -4.80
C ASN A 257 18.92 6.13 -3.31
N LYS A 258 17.95 5.44 -2.71
CA LYS A 258 17.95 5.12 -1.29
C LYS A 258 18.82 3.90 -0.98
N THR A 259 18.67 2.84 -1.76
CA THR A 259 19.47 1.61 -1.64
C THR A 259 20.79 1.70 -2.39
N LYS A 260 20.81 2.43 -3.52
CA LYS A 260 21.93 2.55 -4.46
C LYS A 260 22.37 1.23 -5.11
N ASP A 261 21.53 0.22 -5.03
CA ASP A 261 21.76 -1.12 -5.57
C ASP A 261 20.73 -1.46 -6.66
N LEU A 262 21.13 -2.33 -7.57
CA LEU A 262 20.21 -2.94 -8.51
C LEU A 262 19.45 -4.06 -7.82
N GLY A 263 18.14 -4.03 -7.97
CA GLY A 263 17.25 -5.03 -7.44
C GLY A 263 16.55 -5.84 -8.51
N PHE A 264 16.27 -7.10 -8.21
CA PHE A 264 15.45 -7.98 -9.03
C PHE A 264 14.24 -8.47 -8.22
N TYR A 265 13.07 -8.40 -8.85
CA TYR A 265 11.82 -8.91 -8.27
C TYR A 265 11.13 -9.83 -9.28
N LEU A 266 10.60 -10.96 -8.82
CA LEU A 266 9.83 -11.92 -9.61
C LEU A 266 8.49 -12.20 -8.90
N ASN A 267 7.40 -12.04 -9.63
CA ASN A 267 6.06 -12.39 -9.20
C ASN A 267 5.48 -13.48 -10.11
N ILE A 268 4.88 -14.52 -9.53
CA ILE A 268 4.22 -15.60 -10.25
C ILE A 268 2.86 -15.85 -9.61
N GLY A 269 1.78 -15.66 -10.37
CA GLY A 269 0.42 -15.91 -9.92
C GLY A 269 -0.33 -14.67 -9.45
N PHE A 270 -1.52 -14.88 -8.93
CA PHE A 270 -2.38 -13.81 -8.42
C PHE A 270 -1.96 -13.41 -7.02
N GLY A 271 -1.80 -12.11 -6.77
CA GLY A 271 -1.71 -11.56 -5.42
C GLY A 271 -3.09 -11.58 -4.73
N PHE A 272 -3.17 -12.19 -3.55
CA PHE A 272 -4.37 -12.32 -2.72
C PHE A 272 -4.35 -11.30 -1.58
#